data_9f1f4a6a5c4449548ab04b12f68d5ba9
#
_entry.id   9f1f4a6a5c4449548ab04b12f68d5ba9
#
_cell.length_a   1.000
_cell.length_b   1.000
_cell.length_c   1.000
_cell.angle_alpha   90.00
_cell.angle_beta   90.00
_cell.angle_gamma   90.00
#
_symmetry.space_group_name_H-M   'P 1'
#
loop_
_entity.id
_entity.type
_entity.pdbx_description
1 polymer ?
#
loop_
_entity_poly.entity_id
_entity_poly.type
_entity_poly.pdbx_seq_one_letter_code
_entity_poly.pdbx_strand_id
1 'polypeptide(L)'
;MGWEQILIEISLIGFAGFIDAIGGGGGFITIPCFLLIGVPAPLVLGTNKLTVTVGGISAIYRFLRHNRIDLSLMKYGVISALFGAVLGAFLSHLLNAQIMVYILLILVPLILVINTFKDKLARFSPQITLSRSKEIFRCILLSFFIGGYDGIFGPGTGTFLLLGFVFFLYIDYCDASINARLINFISNLSALFYFLVLNKISWLHALIGIPASFIGYWIGSNIVIKGHNRVVRIIVNLVLITLLVHLIFTYLV
;
A
#
# COMPACT_ATOMS: atom_id res chain seq x y z
N MET A 1 1.26 9.76 26.60
CA MET A 1 0.64 10.11 25.33
C MET A 1 -0.50 11.09 25.60
N GLY A 2 -0.46 12.30 25.01
CA GLY A 2 -1.51 13.30 25.19
C GLY A 2 -2.73 12.98 24.31
N TRP A 3 -3.91 13.52 24.66
CA TRP A 3 -5.15 13.37 23.89
C TRP A 3 -4.99 13.88 22.46
N GLU A 4 -4.21 14.95 22.26
CA GLU A 4 -3.92 15.52 20.94
C GLU A 4 -3.20 14.52 20.03
N GLN A 5 -2.21 13.80 20.54
CA GLN A 5 -1.47 12.78 19.80
C GLN A 5 -2.37 11.61 19.38
N ILE A 6 -3.29 11.18 20.27
CA ILE A 6 -4.26 10.12 19.96
C ILE A 6 -5.21 10.57 18.86
N LEU A 7 -5.72 11.79 18.91
CA LEU A 7 -6.61 12.34 17.89
C LEU A 7 -5.91 12.47 16.52
N ILE A 8 -4.66 12.93 16.51
CA ILE A 8 -3.84 13.00 15.30
C ILE A 8 -3.63 11.60 14.73
N GLU A 9 -3.26 10.63 15.56
CA GLU A 9 -3.05 9.24 15.14
C GLU A 9 -4.31 8.65 14.51
N ILE A 10 -5.45 8.70 15.19
CA ILE A 10 -6.73 8.18 14.71
C ILE A 10 -7.12 8.85 13.37
N SER A 11 -7.00 10.17 13.28
CA SER A 11 -7.38 10.92 12.09
C SER A 11 -6.51 10.58 10.88
N LEU A 12 -5.18 10.57 11.06
CA LEU A 12 -4.23 10.31 9.99
C LEU A 12 -4.26 8.84 9.56
N ILE A 13 -4.36 7.90 10.50
CA ILE A 13 -4.42 6.47 10.18
C ILE A 13 -5.75 6.12 9.50
N GLY A 14 -6.87 6.69 9.95
CA GLY A 14 -8.17 6.52 9.29
C GLY A 14 -8.16 7.06 7.87
N PHE A 15 -7.61 8.26 7.68
CA PHE A 15 -7.46 8.86 6.36
C PHE A 15 -6.49 8.08 5.46
N ALA A 16 -5.40 7.57 6.02
CA ALA A 16 -4.46 6.71 5.31
C ALA A 16 -5.12 5.42 4.82
N GLY A 17 -5.90 4.75 5.68
CA GLY A 17 -6.66 3.55 5.30
C GLY A 17 -7.69 3.83 4.19
N PHE A 18 -8.38 4.96 4.25
CA PHE A 18 -9.29 5.42 3.21
C PHE A 18 -8.57 5.60 1.86
N ILE A 19 -7.45 6.30 1.85
CA ILE A 19 -6.65 6.52 0.64
C ILE A 19 -6.08 5.20 0.12
N ASP A 20 -5.57 4.36 1.00
CA ASP A 20 -4.95 3.09 0.62
C ASP A 20 -5.97 2.15 -0.04
N ALA A 21 -7.18 2.07 0.48
CA ALA A 21 -8.26 1.27 -0.12
C ALA A 21 -8.57 1.68 -1.57
N ILE A 22 -8.37 2.94 -1.92
CA ILE A 22 -8.77 3.48 -3.23
C ILE A 22 -7.65 3.42 -4.25
N GLY A 23 -6.47 3.88 -3.90
CA GLY A 23 -5.39 4.08 -4.87
C GLY A 23 -4.04 3.44 -4.49
N GLY A 24 -3.91 2.92 -3.26
CA GLY A 24 -2.61 2.63 -2.66
C GLY A 24 -1.93 3.92 -2.21
N GLY A 25 -0.99 3.79 -1.28
CA GLY A 25 -0.22 4.94 -0.81
C GLY A 25 -0.53 5.37 0.62
N GLY A 26 -1.41 4.66 1.34
CA GLY A 26 -1.66 4.91 2.77
C GLY A 26 -0.39 4.90 3.61
N GLY A 27 0.57 4.06 3.25
CA GLY A 27 1.89 4.00 3.89
C GLY A 27 2.66 5.31 3.88
N PHE A 28 2.43 6.19 2.89
CA PHE A 28 3.03 7.55 2.87
C PHE A 28 2.49 8.47 3.95
N ILE A 29 1.37 8.12 4.56
CA ILE A 29 0.76 8.87 5.66
C ILE A 29 1.04 8.15 6.98
N THR A 30 0.85 6.84 7.03
CA THR A 30 0.98 6.07 8.27
C THR A 30 2.40 6.03 8.79
N ILE A 31 3.41 5.84 7.93
CA ILE A 31 4.82 5.77 8.36
C ILE A 31 5.29 7.10 8.95
N PRO A 32 5.15 8.26 8.27
CA PRO A 32 5.46 9.53 8.89
C PRO A 32 4.62 9.84 10.13
N CYS A 33 3.34 9.47 10.14
CA CYS A 33 2.49 9.65 11.31
C CYS A 33 3.08 8.94 12.53
N PHE A 34 3.45 7.66 12.41
CA PHE A 34 4.05 6.90 13.50
C PHE A 34 5.38 7.50 13.96
N LEU A 35 6.21 8.01 13.05
CA LEU A 35 7.45 8.70 13.40
C LEU A 35 7.18 10.01 14.16
N LEU A 36 6.23 10.81 13.69
CA LEU A 36 5.86 12.10 14.30
C LEU A 36 5.29 11.97 15.71
N ILE A 37 4.51 10.92 15.98
CA ILE A 37 3.96 10.66 17.31
C ILE A 37 4.94 9.94 18.26
N GLY A 38 6.17 9.68 17.79
CA GLY A 38 7.26 9.15 18.60
C GLY A 38 7.39 7.64 18.65
N VAL A 39 6.78 6.90 17.70
CA VAL A 39 7.05 5.46 17.56
C VAL A 39 8.52 5.26 17.19
N PRO A 40 9.30 4.45 17.93
CA PRO A 40 10.69 4.18 17.59
C PRO A 40 10.83 3.65 16.16
N ALA A 41 11.75 4.21 15.36
CA ALA A 41 11.94 3.88 13.96
C ALA A 41 11.98 2.35 13.66
N PRO A 42 12.66 1.50 14.48
CA PRO A 42 12.66 0.05 14.25
C PRO A 42 11.30 -0.64 14.40
N LEU A 43 10.32 0.02 15.02
CA LEU A 43 8.97 -0.53 15.24
C LEU A 43 7.94 -0.01 14.22
N VAL A 44 8.27 1.06 13.49
CA VAL A 44 7.31 1.76 12.61
C VAL A 44 6.79 0.84 11.50
N LEU A 45 7.68 0.11 10.82
CA LEU A 45 7.29 -0.75 9.71
C LEU A 45 6.36 -1.88 10.18
N GLY A 46 6.70 -2.57 11.26
CA GLY A 46 5.85 -3.64 11.81
C GLY A 46 4.51 -3.11 12.30
N THR A 47 4.50 -1.95 12.97
CA THR A 47 3.26 -1.28 13.42
C THR A 47 2.37 -0.91 12.24
N ASN A 48 2.97 -0.35 11.18
CA ASN A 48 2.26 -0.06 9.94
C ASN A 48 1.66 -1.33 9.32
N LYS A 49 2.47 -2.41 9.19
CA LYS A 49 2.00 -3.68 8.60
C LYS A 49 0.81 -4.27 9.38
N LEU A 50 0.84 -4.21 10.72
CA LEU A 50 -0.29 -4.67 11.53
C LEU A 50 -1.54 -3.82 11.29
N THR A 51 -1.41 -2.51 11.36
CA THR A 51 -2.53 -1.57 11.20
C THR A 51 -3.17 -1.66 9.81
N VAL A 52 -2.35 -1.72 8.75
CA VAL A 52 -2.80 -1.81 7.36
C VAL A 52 -3.40 -3.18 7.05
N THR A 53 -2.82 -4.27 7.58
CA THR A 53 -3.36 -5.62 7.35
C THR A 53 -4.73 -5.76 7.98
N VAL A 54 -4.90 -5.38 9.25
CA VAL A 54 -6.21 -5.51 9.91
C VAL A 54 -7.25 -4.58 9.26
N GLY A 55 -6.87 -3.34 8.92
CA GLY A 55 -7.73 -2.45 8.16
C GLY A 55 -8.13 -3.02 6.80
N GLY A 56 -7.16 -3.58 6.08
CA GLY A 56 -7.33 -4.16 4.76
C GLY A 56 -8.32 -5.34 4.69
N ILE A 57 -8.50 -6.08 5.80
CA ILE A 57 -9.53 -7.14 5.89
C ILE A 57 -10.89 -6.60 5.46
N SER A 58 -11.25 -5.38 5.90
CA SER A 58 -12.53 -4.75 5.59
C SER A 58 -12.73 -4.53 4.09
N ALA A 59 -11.67 -4.08 3.39
CA ALA A 59 -11.72 -3.85 1.95
C ALA A 59 -11.77 -5.17 1.16
N ILE A 60 -10.93 -6.14 1.53
CA ILE A 60 -10.88 -7.46 0.85
C ILE A 60 -12.20 -8.20 1.00
N TYR A 61 -12.80 -8.22 2.20
CA TYR A 61 -14.13 -8.78 2.42
C TYR A 61 -15.17 -8.20 1.45
N ARG A 62 -15.16 -6.89 1.25
CA ARG A 62 -16.08 -6.20 0.36
C ARG A 62 -15.84 -6.54 -1.11
N PHE A 63 -14.59 -6.56 -1.55
CA PHE A 63 -14.23 -6.90 -2.94
C PHE A 63 -14.58 -8.35 -3.28
N LEU A 64 -14.33 -9.30 -2.36
CA LEU A 64 -14.73 -10.69 -2.52
C LEU A 64 -16.25 -10.84 -2.62
N ARG A 65 -16.99 -10.14 -1.78
CA ARG A 65 -18.46 -10.20 -1.78
C ARG A 65 -19.08 -9.69 -3.10
N HIS A 66 -18.37 -8.83 -3.82
CA HIS A 66 -18.82 -8.32 -5.13
C HIS A 66 -18.26 -9.12 -6.32
N ASN A 67 -17.64 -10.28 -6.11
CA ASN A 67 -17.09 -11.19 -7.13
C ASN A 67 -16.18 -10.49 -8.16
N ARG A 68 -15.35 -9.55 -7.70
CA ARG A 68 -14.51 -8.71 -8.57
C ARG A 68 -13.05 -9.18 -8.65
N ILE A 69 -12.69 -10.24 -7.93
CA ILE A 69 -11.31 -10.75 -7.89
C ILE A 69 -11.19 -11.96 -8.82
N ASP A 70 -10.23 -11.90 -9.75
CA ASP A 70 -9.86 -13.07 -10.57
C ASP A 70 -8.98 -14.05 -9.78
N LEU A 71 -9.64 -14.91 -8.99
CA LEU A 71 -8.95 -15.92 -8.19
C LEU A 71 -8.18 -16.94 -9.05
N SER A 72 -8.56 -17.15 -10.32
CA SER A 72 -7.91 -18.12 -11.20
C SER A 72 -6.48 -17.71 -11.57
N LEU A 73 -6.21 -16.42 -11.69
CA LEU A 73 -4.88 -15.84 -11.95
C LEU A 73 -4.20 -15.44 -10.64
N MET A 74 -4.93 -14.81 -9.74
CA MET A 74 -4.37 -14.21 -8.52
C MET A 74 -3.81 -15.24 -7.53
N LYS A 75 -4.23 -16.49 -7.55
CA LYS A 75 -3.63 -17.55 -6.71
C LYS A 75 -2.10 -17.67 -6.91
N TYR A 76 -1.63 -17.50 -8.14
CA TYR A 76 -0.18 -17.50 -8.44
C TYR A 76 0.51 -16.24 -7.91
N GLY A 77 -0.14 -15.08 -8.07
CA GLY A 77 0.35 -13.83 -7.53
C GLY A 77 0.39 -13.82 -5.99
N VAL A 78 -0.62 -14.37 -5.33
CA VAL A 78 -0.69 -14.51 -3.86
C VAL A 78 0.51 -15.28 -3.33
N ILE A 79 0.76 -16.48 -3.87
CA ILE A 79 1.90 -17.31 -3.44
C ILE A 79 3.22 -16.58 -3.66
N SER A 80 3.38 -15.97 -4.82
CA SER A 80 4.59 -15.25 -5.20
C SER A 80 4.84 -14.01 -4.32
N ALA A 81 3.79 -13.21 -4.06
CA ALA A 81 3.86 -12.05 -3.19
C ALA A 81 4.21 -12.40 -1.74
N LEU A 82 3.70 -13.55 -1.25
CA LEU A 82 4.02 -14.05 0.09
C LEU A 82 5.54 -14.22 0.24
N PHE A 83 6.17 -14.96 -0.66
CA PHE A 83 7.62 -15.17 -0.60
C PHE A 83 8.41 -13.88 -0.83
N GLY A 84 8.00 -13.06 -1.80
CA GLY A 84 8.62 -11.77 -2.05
C GLY A 84 8.57 -10.87 -0.82
N ALA A 85 7.41 -10.75 -0.16
CA ALA A 85 7.22 -9.89 0.99
C ALA A 85 8.00 -10.35 2.24
N VAL A 86 8.08 -11.66 2.48
CA VAL A 86 8.91 -12.19 3.58
C VAL A 86 10.40 -11.88 3.33
N LEU A 87 10.88 -12.12 2.11
CA LEU A 87 12.25 -11.78 1.74
C LEU A 87 12.51 -10.27 1.86
N GLY A 88 11.57 -9.45 1.39
CA GLY A 88 11.66 -7.99 1.53
C GLY A 88 11.68 -7.53 2.98
N ALA A 89 10.82 -8.09 3.83
CA ALA A 89 10.80 -7.78 5.26
C ALA A 89 12.12 -8.20 5.96
N PHE A 90 12.72 -9.32 5.55
CA PHE A 90 14.06 -9.69 5.99
C PHE A 90 15.11 -8.64 5.57
N LEU A 91 15.10 -8.22 4.31
CA LEU A 91 16.02 -7.21 3.80
C LEU A 91 15.83 -5.83 4.45
N SER A 92 14.62 -5.50 4.92
CA SER A 92 14.34 -4.22 5.60
C SER A 92 15.17 -3.99 6.86
N HIS A 93 15.68 -5.06 7.49
CA HIS A 93 16.59 -4.97 8.64
C HIS A 93 17.94 -4.35 8.31
N LEU A 94 18.33 -4.39 7.04
CA LEU A 94 19.59 -3.80 6.56
C LEU A 94 19.46 -2.29 6.33
N LEU A 95 18.23 -1.75 6.41
CA LEU A 95 17.94 -0.35 6.17
C LEU A 95 17.98 0.45 7.49
N ASN A 96 18.78 1.50 7.50
CA ASN A 96 18.77 2.49 8.57
C ASN A 96 17.74 3.62 8.28
N ALA A 97 17.42 4.43 9.27
CA ALA A 97 16.44 5.50 9.15
C ALA A 97 16.76 6.50 8.02
N GLN A 98 18.05 6.81 7.81
CA GLN A 98 18.47 7.74 6.75
C GLN A 98 18.21 7.17 5.35
N ILE A 99 18.51 5.89 5.13
CA ILE A 99 18.21 5.20 3.86
C ILE A 99 16.70 5.23 3.59
N MET A 100 15.87 5.01 4.62
CA MET A 100 14.40 5.07 4.48
C MET A 100 13.94 6.47 4.05
N VAL A 101 14.51 7.54 4.60
CA VAL A 101 14.20 8.93 4.21
C VAL A 101 14.60 9.19 2.75
N TYR A 102 15.80 8.76 2.32
CA TYR A 102 16.22 8.91 0.91
C TYR A 102 15.31 8.14 -0.05
N ILE A 103 14.90 6.94 0.33
CA ILE A 103 13.93 6.16 -0.45
C ILE A 103 12.61 6.94 -0.59
N LEU A 104 12.09 7.54 0.51
CA LEU A 104 10.90 8.37 0.48
C LEU A 104 11.04 9.58 -0.44
N LEU A 105 12.18 10.29 -0.37
CA LEU A 105 12.46 11.46 -1.19
C LEU A 105 12.45 11.16 -2.70
N ILE A 106 12.81 9.94 -3.10
CA ILE A 106 12.77 9.49 -4.50
C ILE A 106 11.38 8.96 -4.86
N LEU A 107 10.78 8.13 -4.00
CA LEU A 107 9.53 7.43 -4.32
C LEU A 107 8.31 8.34 -4.25
N VAL A 108 8.24 9.29 -3.32
CA VAL A 108 7.08 10.19 -3.19
C VAL A 108 6.86 11.02 -4.47
N PRO A 109 7.87 11.70 -5.05
CA PRO A 109 7.70 12.39 -6.33
C PRO A 109 7.33 11.44 -7.47
N LEU A 110 7.99 10.28 -7.56
CA LEU A 110 7.71 9.28 -8.59
C LEU A 110 6.24 8.83 -8.53
N ILE A 111 5.75 8.48 -7.34
CA ILE A 111 4.36 8.05 -7.15
C ILE A 111 3.39 9.19 -7.38
N LEU A 112 3.74 10.41 -7.01
CA LEU A 112 2.94 11.61 -7.30
C LEU A 112 2.72 11.77 -8.81
N VAL A 113 3.79 11.67 -9.61
CA VAL A 113 3.73 11.71 -11.07
C VAL A 113 2.88 10.57 -11.60
N ILE A 114 3.17 9.32 -11.20
CA ILE A 114 2.41 8.15 -11.63
C ILE A 114 0.93 8.28 -11.25
N ASN A 115 0.62 8.69 -10.01
CA ASN A 115 -0.76 8.83 -9.54
C ASN A 115 -1.53 9.94 -10.28
N THR A 116 -0.84 11.01 -10.69
CA THR A 116 -1.43 12.11 -11.47
C THR A 116 -1.78 11.65 -12.89
N PHE A 117 -0.91 10.89 -13.53
CA PHE A 117 -1.04 10.47 -14.93
C PHE A 117 -1.62 9.06 -15.11
N LYS A 118 -1.90 8.33 -14.03
CA LYS A 118 -2.31 6.92 -14.09
C LYS A 118 -3.51 6.64 -15.01
N ASP A 119 -4.51 7.53 -15.07
CA ASP A 119 -5.66 7.32 -15.94
C ASP A 119 -5.32 7.56 -17.41
N LYS A 120 -4.39 8.48 -17.71
CA LYS A 120 -3.88 8.66 -19.08
C LYS A 120 -3.05 7.44 -19.47
N LEU A 121 -2.16 7.00 -18.60
CA LEU A 121 -1.31 5.82 -18.84
C LEU A 121 -2.16 4.55 -19.03
N ALA A 122 -3.20 4.35 -18.21
CA ALA A 122 -4.09 3.20 -18.30
C ALA A 122 -4.93 3.19 -19.59
N ARG A 123 -5.25 4.36 -20.18
CA ARG A 123 -5.98 4.44 -21.46
C ARG A 123 -5.14 3.96 -22.66
N PHE A 124 -3.82 3.95 -22.56
CA PHE A 124 -2.91 3.44 -23.58
C PHE A 124 -2.67 1.93 -23.46
N SER A 125 -3.39 1.23 -22.60
CA SER A 125 -3.27 -0.22 -22.48
C SER A 125 -3.72 -0.88 -23.79
N PRO A 126 -2.83 -1.51 -24.55
CA PRO A 126 -3.20 -2.21 -25.77
C PRO A 126 -4.08 -3.42 -25.41
N GLN A 127 -5.13 -3.67 -26.19
CA GLN A 127 -5.94 -4.89 -26.06
C GLN A 127 -5.14 -6.08 -26.63
N ILE A 128 -4.07 -6.46 -25.93
CA ILE A 128 -3.26 -7.61 -26.27
C ILE A 128 -3.77 -8.80 -25.47
N THR A 129 -4.24 -9.82 -26.13
CA THR A 129 -4.56 -11.10 -25.50
C THR A 129 -3.27 -11.90 -25.29
N LEU A 130 -2.92 -12.11 -24.03
CA LEU A 130 -1.78 -12.96 -23.68
C LEU A 130 -2.22 -14.43 -23.65
N SER A 131 -1.28 -15.33 -23.95
CA SER A 131 -1.48 -16.75 -23.61
C SER A 131 -1.49 -16.91 -22.11
N ARG A 132 -2.29 -17.85 -21.57
CA ARG A 132 -2.45 -18.06 -20.13
C ARG A 132 -1.13 -18.29 -19.40
N SER A 133 -0.19 -18.99 -20.00
CA SER A 133 1.14 -19.21 -19.41
C SER A 133 1.93 -17.91 -19.25
N LYS A 134 1.83 -17.00 -20.22
CA LYS A 134 2.49 -15.68 -20.15
C LYS A 134 1.84 -14.78 -19.08
N GLU A 135 0.51 -14.83 -18.95
CA GLU A 135 -0.19 -14.09 -17.89
C GLU A 135 0.27 -14.57 -16.52
N ILE A 136 0.28 -15.89 -16.28
CA ILE A 136 0.72 -16.49 -15.00
C ILE A 136 2.17 -16.09 -14.71
N PHE A 137 3.08 -16.25 -15.67
CA PHE A 137 4.48 -15.91 -15.49
C PHE A 137 4.69 -14.44 -15.12
N ARG A 138 4.03 -13.53 -15.84
CA ARG A 138 4.10 -12.08 -15.56
C ARG A 138 3.47 -11.73 -14.21
N CYS A 139 2.34 -12.38 -13.86
CA CYS A 139 1.70 -12.21 -12.56
C CYS A 139 2.65 -12.62 -11.41
N ILE A 140 3.32 -13.77 -11.55
CA ILE A 140 4.31 -14.25 -10.58
C ILE A 140 5.44 -13.23 -10.41
N LEU A 141 6.08 -12.81 -11.52
CA LEU A 141 7.19 -11.86 -11.46
C LEU A 141 6.78 -10.54 -10.81
N LEU A 142 5.70 -9.93 -11.27
CA LEU A 142 5.21 -8.65 -10.73
C LEU A 142 4.89 -8.76 -9.24
N SER A 143 4.17 -9.80 -8.85
CA SER A 143 3.76 -10.00 -7.46
C SER A 143 4.95 -10.29 -6.55
N PHE A 144 5.98 -11.02 -7.04
CA PHE A 144 7.21 -11.28 -6.28
C PHE A 144 8.01 -10.00 -6.03
N PHE A 145 8.33 -9.27 -7.09
CA PHE A 145 9.19 -8.08 -6.96
C PHE A 145 8.48 -6.93 -6.24
N ILE A 146 7.21 -6.68 -6.58
CA ILE A 146 6.46 -5.61 -5.92
C ILE A 146 6.05 -6.01 -4.50
N GLY A 147 5.76 -7.29 -4.26
CA GLY A 147 5.58 -7.83 -2.90
C GLY A 147 6.85 -7.73 -2.07
N GLY A 148 8.01 -8.00 -2.67
CA GLY A 148 9.34 -7.80 -2.05
C GLY A 148 9.56 -6.32 -1.67
N TYR A 149 9.28 -5.41 -2.58
CA TYR A 149 9.29 -3.98 -2.28
C TYR A 149 8.34 -3.63 -1.12
N ASP A 150 7.15 -4.20 -1.09
CA ASP A 150 6.19 -4.00 0.01
C ASP A 150 6.72 -4.51 1.35
N GLY A 151 7.44 -5.63 1.34
CA GLY A 151 8.11 -6.17 2.53
C GLY A 151 9.22 -5.26 3.04
N ILE A 152 10.02 -4.69 2.14
CA ILE A 152 11.11 -3.75 2.49
C ILE A 152 10.53 -2.46 3.08
N PHE A 153 9.52 -1.88 2.43
CA PHE A 153 9.09 -0.53 2.73
C PHE A 153 7.56 -0.35 2.63
N GLY A 154 6.95 -0.60 1.48
CA GLY A 154 5.52 -0.71 1.27
C GLY A 154 4.75 0.49 0.70
N PRO A 155 5.09 1.76 0.96
CA PRO A 155 4.30 2.87 0.45
C PRO A 155 4.19 2.87 -1.08
N GLY A 156 2.95 2.96 -1.60
CA GLY A 156 2.71 2.95 -3.05
C GLY A 156 2.62 1.59 -3.72
N THR A 157 2.85 0.49 -2.99
CA THR A 157 2.76 -0.88 -3.51
C THR A 157 1.48 -1.13 -4.31
N GLY A 158 0.33 -0.70 -3.78
CA GLY A 158 -0.95 -0.86 -4.49
C GLY A 158 -1.01 -0.11 -5.82
N THR A 159 -0.37 1.06 -5.93
CA THR A 159 -0.26 1.80 -7.20
C THR A 159 0.67 1.08 -8.18
N PHE A 160 1.82 0.59 -7.72
CA PHE A 160 2.74 -0.17 -8.57
C PHE A 160 2.13 -1.47 -9.08
N LEU A 161 1.43 -2.22 -8.21
CA LEU A 161 0.70 -3.43 -8.62
C LEU A 161 -0.39 -3.11 -9.65
N LEU A 162 -1.20 -2.08 -9.41
CA LEU A 162 -2.24 -1.64 -10.33
C LEU A 162 -1.65 -1.36 -11.71
N LEU A 163 -0.63 -0.52 -11.79
CA LEU A 163 0.02 -0.17 -13.05
C LEU A 163 0.73 -1.36 -13.67
N GLY A 164 1.38 -2.20 -12.86
CA GLY A 164 1.97 -3.44 -13.31
C GLY A 164 0.94 -4.35 -13.98
N PHE A 165 -0.23 -4.54 -13.37
CA PHE A 165 -1.29 -5.35 -13.96
C PHE A 165 -1.88 -4.72 -15.23
N VAL A 166 -2.07 -3.41 -15.28
CA VAL A 166 -2.54 -2.72 -16.49
C VAL A 166 -1.54 -2.85 -17.63
N PHE A 167 -0.25 -2.56 -17.39
CA PHE A 167 0.74 -2.49 -18.48
C PHE A 167 1.36 -3.83 -18.86
N PHE A 168 1.52 -4.76 -17.92
CA PHE A 168 2.20 -6.03 -18.20
C PHE A 168 1.25 -7.20 -18.34
N LEU A 169 0.07 -7.17 -17.70
CA LEU A 169 -0.95 -8.20 -17.85
C LEU A 169 -2.11 -7.76 -18.73
N TYR A 170 -2.17 -6.48 -19.10
CA TYR A 170 -3.24 -5.88 -19.91
C TYR A 170 -4.64 -6.07 -19.31
N ILE A 171 -4.71 -6.11 -17.96
CA ILE A 171 -5.96 -6.19 -17.22
C ILE A 171 -6.62 -4.81 -17.22
N ASP A 172 -7.95 -4.76 -17.33
CA ASP A 172 -8.69 -3.51 -17.23
C ASP A 172 -8.40 -2.77 -15.92
N TYR A 173 -8.46 -1.44 -15.95
CA TYR A 173 -8.06 -0.59 -14.82
C TYR A 173 -8.82 -0.92 -13.53
N CYS A 174 -10.15 -1.14 -13.59
CA CYS A 174 -10.96 -1.49 -12.43
C CYS A 174 -10.54 -2.84 -11.83
N ASP A 175 -10.42 -3.85 -12.67
CA ASP A 175 -10.05 -5.21 -12.24
C ASP A 175 -8.60 -5.26 -11.78
N ALA A 176 -7.70 -4.52 -12.43
CA ALA A 176 -6.31 -4.36 -11.98
C ALA A 176 -6.23 -3.70 -10.59
N SER A 177 -7.05 -2.68 -10.33
CA SER A 177 -7.10 -2.02 -9.02
C SER A 177 -7.53 -2.97 -7.91
N ILE A 178 -8.57 -3.76 -8.13
CA ILE A 178 -9.11 -4.71 -7.15
C ILE A 178 -8.14 -5.86 -6.90
N ASN A 179 -7.60 -6.46 -7.97
CA ASN A 179 -6.62 -7.54 -7.87
C ASN A 179 -5.31 -7.08 -7.22
N ALA A 180 -4.87 -5.85 -7.51
CA ALA A 180 -3.73 -5.23 -6.84
C ALA A 180 -3.92 -5.14 -5.31
N ARG A 181 -5.16 -4.89 -4.85
CA ARG A 181 -5.47 -4.87 -3.40
C ARG A 181 -5.30 -6.23 -2.75
N LEU A 182 -5.71 -7.30 -3.43
CA LEU A 182 -5.52 -8.64 -2.90
C LEU A 182 -4.03 -8.95 -2.72
N ILE A 183 -3.22 -8.70 -3.74
CA ILE A 183 -1.78 -8.95 -3.67
C ILE A 183 -1.11 -8.08 -2.60
N ASN A 184 -1.46 -6.79 -2.53
CA ASN A 184 -0.96 -5.87 -1.52
C ASN A 184 -1.37 -6.28 -0.09
N PHE A 185 -2.59 -6.79 0.09
CA PHE A 185 -3.04 -7.33 1.37
C PHE A 185 -2.20 -8.55 1.80
N ILE A 186 -1.96 -9.47 0.88
CA ILE A 186 -1.16 -10.68 1.15
C ILE A 186 0.29 -10.32 1.45
N SER A 187 0.90 -9.40 0.71
CA SER A 187 2.28 -8.96 0.97
C SER A 187 2.40 -8.27 2.34
N ASN A 188 1.44 -7.42 2.72
CA ASN A 188 1.40 -6.83 4.05
C ASN A 188 1.21 -7.87 5.16
N LEU A 189 0.32 -8.84 4.97
CA LEU A 189 0.10 -9.94 5.91
C LEU A 189 1.38 -10.78 6.09
N SER A 190 2.06 -11.08 4.99
CA SER A 190 3.30 -11.87 5.00
C SER A 190 4.44 -11.15 5.71
N ALA A 191 4.64 -9.87 5.41
CA ALA A 191 5.62 -9.03 6.08
C ALA A 191 5.27 -8.85 7.57
N LEU A 192 3.99 -8.74 7.92
CA LEU A 192 3.53 -8.67 9.30
C LEU A 192 3.98 -9.89 10.12
N PHE A 193 3.84 -11.11 9.59
CA PHE A 193 4.31 -12.31 10.28
C PHE A 193 5.80 -12.23 10.61
N TYR A 194 6.61 -11.73 9.71
CA TYR A 194 8.03 -11.53 9.94
C TYR A 194 8.29 -10.53 11.09
N PHE A 195 7.64 -9.38 11.09
CA PHE A 195 7.78 -8.37 12.14
C PHE A 195 7.21 -8.82 13.50
N LEU A 196 6.17 -9.66 13.51
CA LEU A 196 5.63 -10.29 14.72
C LEU A 196 6.66 -11.21 15.38
N VAL A 197 7.30 -12.10 14.60
CA VAL A 197 8.33 -13.01 15.11
C VAL A 197 9.50 -12.25 15.74
N LEU A 198 9.84 -11.09 15.18
CA LEU A 198 10.93 -10.26 15.68
C LEU A 198 10.55 -9.29 16.80
N ASN A 199 9.28 -9.30 17.24
CA ASN A 199 8.75 -8.34 18.22
C ASN A 199 8.98 -6.87 17.81
N LYS A 200 8.90 -6.55 16.51
CA LYS A 200 9.11 -5.22 15.94
C LYS A 200 7.79 -4.46 15.74
N ILE A 201 6.92 -4.45 16.76
CA ILE A 201 5.60 -3.79 16.71
C ILE A 201 5.40 -2.96 17.96
N SER A 202 4.96 -1.73 17.80
CA SER A 202 4.44 -0.90 18.88
C SER A 202 2.95 -1.21 19.06
N TRP A 203 2.65 -2.11 20.00
CA TRP A 203 1.28 -2.59 20.25
C TRP A 203 0.31 -1.47 20.62
N LEU A 204 0.77 -0.50 21.43
CA LEU A 204 -0.06 0.63 21.85
C LEU A 204 -0.60 1.40 20.64
N HIS A 205 0.30 1.83 19.74
CA HIS A 205 -0.05 2.59 18.55
C HIS A 205 -0.82 1.74 17.52
N ALA A 206 -0.46 0.46 17.37
CA ALA A 206 -1.21 -0.43 16.50
C ALA A 206 -2.66 -0.58 16.96
N LEU A 207 -2.92 -0.80 18.26
CA LEU A 207 -4.27 -0.95 18.80
C LEU A 207 -5.12 0.33 18.67
N ILE A 208 -4.51 1.51 18.79
CA ILE A 208 -5.19 2.79 18.55
C ILE A 208 -5.51 2.96 17.06
N GLY A 209 -4.56 2.65 16.19
CA GLY A 209 -4.70 2.86 14.76
C GLY A 209 -5.60 1.84 14.06
N ILE A 210 -5.73 0.60 14.55
CA ILE A 210 -6.51 -0.47 13.91
C ILE A 210 -7.98 -0.08 13.67
N PRO A 211 -8.76 0.39 14.66
CA PRO A 211 -10.15 0.77 14.42
C PRO A 211 -10.29 1.88 13.37
N ALA A 212 -9.42 2.88 13.43
CA ALA A 212 -9.42 3.98 12.48
C ALA A 212 -9.08 3.50 11.06
N SER A 213 -8.05 2.67 10.93
CA SER A 213 -7.68 2.03 9.67
C SER A 213 -8.82 1.21 9.08
N PHE A 214 -9.46 0.35 9.90
CA PHE A 214 -10.59 -0.49 9.48
C PHE A 214 -11.74 0.34 8.91
N ILE A 215 -12.13 1.41 9.60
CA ILE A 215 -13.17 2.33 9.14
C ILE A 215 -12.74 3.03 7.84
N GLY A 216 -11.50 3.51 7.78
CA GLY A 216 -10.95 4.15 6.59
C GLY A 216 -11.01 3.23 5.36
N TYR A 217 -10.50 1.99 5.48
CA TYR A 217 -10.56 0.99 4.41
C TYR A 217 -12.01 0.63 4.02
N TRP A 218 -12.90 0.54 4.99
CA TRP A 218 -14.31 0.27 4.73
C TRP A 218 -14.95 1.36 3.87
N ILE A 219 -14.74 2.62 4.22
CA ILE A 219 -15.27 3.77 3.49
C ILE A 219 -14.62 3.87 2.10
N GLY A 220 -13.30 3.74 2.03
CA GLY A 220 -12.55 3.80 0.78
C GLY A 220 -12.95 2.71 -0.22
N SER A 221 -13.11 1.47 0.24
CA SER A 221 -13.54 0.36 -0.61
C SER A 221 -14.95 0.58 -1.22
N ASN A 222 -15.86 1.25 -0.48
CA ASN A 222 -17.17 1.64 -1.02
C ASN A 222 -17.05 2.54 -2.25
N ILE A 223 -16.12 3.50 -2.20
CA ILE A 223 -15.92 4.46 -3.29
C ILE A 223 -15.38 3.76 -4.53
N VAL A 224 -14.44 2.81 -4.35
CA VAL A 224 -13.91 2.00 -5.46
C VAL A 224 -15.00 1.18 -6.13
N ILE A 225 -15.85 0.51 -5.34
CA ILE A 225 -16.97 -0.28 -5.85
C ILE A 225 -17.94 0.59 -6.64
N LYS A 226 -18.15 1.83 -6.21
CA LYS A 226 -19.04 2.82 -6.87
C LYS A 226 -18.39 3.59 -8.03
N GLY A 227 -17.10 3.47 -8.26
CA GLY A 227 -16.41 4.09 -9.39
C GLY A 227 -16.00 5.56 -9.25
N HIS A 228 -16.04 6.17 -8.04
CA HIS A 228 -15.75 7.60 -7.81
C HIS A 228 -14.24 7.92 -7.65
N ASN A 229 -13.40 7.56 -8.59
CA ASN A 229 -11.95 7.62 -8.44
C ASN A 229 -11.31 9.02 -8.57
N ARG A 230 -11.97 10.02 -9.21
CA ARG A 230 -11.34 11.30 -9.54
C ARG A 230 -11.05 12.19 -8.31
N VAL A 231 -12.03 12.33 -7.42
CA VAL A 231 -11.92 13.17 -6.21
C VAL A 231 -10.81 12.65 -5.30
N VAL A 232 -10.77 11.34 -5.14
CA VAL A 232 -9.79 10.68 -4.29
C VAL A 232 -8.37 10.92 -4.77
N ARG A 233 -8.13 10.86 -6.08
CA ARG A 233 -6.81 11.13 -6.64
C ARG A 233 -6.33 12.55 -6.33
N ILE A 234 -7.20 13.54 -6.40
CA ILE A 234 -6.86 14.93 -6.04
C ILE A 234 -6.41 14.99 -4.59
N ILE A 235 -7.16 14.36 -3.69
CA ILE A 235 -6.83 14.32 -2.26
C ILE A 235 -5.49 13.62 -2.01
N VAL A 236 -5.28 12.45 -2.65
CA VAL A 236 -4.01 11.69 -2.54
C VAL A 236 -2.83 12.55 -3.02
N ASN A 237 -2.97 13.23 -4.16
CA ASN A 237 -1.90 14.09 -4.67
C ASN A 237 -1.60 15.26 -3.73
N LEU A 238 -2.62 15.90 -3.15
CA LEU A 238 -2.42 16.98 -2.17
C LEU A 238 -1.64 16.48 -0.95
N VAL A 239 -1.99 15.31 -0.41
CA VAL A 239 -1.27 14.73 0.73
C VAL A 239 0.18 14.39 0.36
N LEU A 240 0.41 13.80 -0.81
CA LEU A 240 1.76 13.48 -1.28
C LEU A 240 2.61 14.74 -1.50
N ILE A 241 2.01 15.82 -2.03
CA ILE A 241 2.68 17.12 -2.17
C ILE A 241 3.06 17.67 -0.79
N THR A 242 2.12 17.68 0.16
CA THR A 242 2.39 18.17 1.52
C THR A 242 3.50 17.36 2.20
N LEU A 243 3.47 16.03 2.05
CA LEU A 243 4.50 15.16 2.58
C LEU A 243 5.87 15.44 1.93
N LEU A 244 5.91 15.59 0.61
CA LEU A 244 7.13 15.89 -0.12
C LEU A 244 7.75 17.22 0.35
N VAL A 245 6.92 18.25 0.47
CA VAL A 245 7.35 19.56 0.97
C VAL A 245 7.91 19.42 2.38
N HIS A 246 7.22 18.71 3.27
CA HIS A 246 7.70 18.47 4.63
C HIS A 246 9.05 17.72 4.67
N LEU A 247 9.21 16.66 3.87
CA LEU A 247 10.47 15.92 3.79
C LEU A 247 11.63 16.76 3.28
N ILE A 248 11.40 17.61 2.26
CA ILE A 248 12.42 18.51 1.73
C ILE A 248 12.87 19.50 2.80
N PHE A 249 11.93 20.16 3.48
CA PHE A 249 12.27 21.15 4.50
C PHE A 249 12.95 20.54 5.74
N THR A 250 12.62 19.30 6.09
CA THR A 250 13.16 18.67 7.31
C THR A 250 14.54 18.03 7.09
N TYR A 251 14.84 17.56 5.86
CA TYR A 251 16.06 16.75 5.63
C TYR A 251 16.99 17.31 4.55
N LEU A 252 16.58 18.29 3.77
CA LEU A 252 17.41 18.88 2.70
C LEU A 252 17.69 20.37 2.90
N VAL A 253 16.95 21.05 3.77
CA VAL A 253 17.17 22.45 4.19
C VAL A 253 17.49 22.51 5.66
#